data_dd8a9896501f45913d16fd5a39934797
#
_entry.id   dd8a9896501f45913d16fd5a39934797
#
_cell.length_a   1.000
_cell.length_b   1.000
_cell.length_c   1.000
_cell.angle_alpha   90.00
_cell.angle_beta   90.00
_cell.angle_gamma   90.00
#
_symmetry.space_group_name_H-M   'P 1'
#
loop_
_entity.id
_entity.type
_entity.pdbx_description
1 polymer ?
#
loop_
_entity_poly.entity_id
_entity_poly.type
_entity_poly.pdbx_seq_one_letter_code
_entity_poly.pdbx_strand_id
1 'polypeptide(L)'
;MKIEIISDDRVSSGKNLSRVAWELSRSPDDTTPLDTILSIDAPVNEIPSIVMSVQCTILEREIFASFRDHVMWARTSRVDAPSEFVVPEYFQLSEDNATIMLLKQKIKADMDAGIIQDEYRLHMPICAMTSFTTRLSWRGLIKIYKLYEYLATINEYFVVGKAELNNKFQLHKYAGNYSFVNPIPMLQENEMVSGNIGPVV
;
A
#
# COMPACT_ATOMS: atom_id res chain seq x y z
N MET A 1 2.35 -8.09 4.41
CA MET A 1 1.03 -7.66 3.87
C MET A 1 0.22 -8.88 3.45
N LYS A 2 -1.11 -8.86 3.65
CA LYS A 2 -2.06 -9.87 3.17
C LYS A 2 -3.23 -9.17 2.48
N ILE A 3 -3.63 -9.65 1.31
CA ILE A 3 -4.70 -9.05 0.50
C ILE A 3 -5.81 -10.09 0.25
N GLU A 4 -7.05 -9.67 0.45
CA GLU A 4 -8.26 -10.41 0.09
C GLU A 4 -9.09 -9.56 -0.87
N ILE A 5 -9.39 -10.10 -2.05
CA ILE A 5 -10.21 -9.41 -3.06
C ILE A 5 -11.68 -9.61 -2.68
N ILE A 6 -12.40 -8.50 -2.48
CA ILE A 6 -13.84 -8.49 -2.16
C ILE A 6 -14.64 -8.41 -3.47
N SER A 7 -14.25 -7.51 -4.37
CA SER A 7 -14.82 -7.43 -5.73
C SER A 7 -13.78 -6.94 -6.73
N ASP A 8 -13.97 -7.36 -7.99
CA ASP A 8 -13.11 -6.97 -9.11
C ASP A 8 -14.00 -6.66 -10.32
N ASP A 9 -14.20 -5.38 -10.54
CA ASP A 9 -15.09 -4.90 -11.62
C ASP A 9 -14.47 -5.04 -13.01
N ARG A 10 -13.19 -5.47 -13.13
CA ARG A 10 -12.60 -5.75 -14.45
C ARG A 10 -13.35 -6.85 -15.17
N VAL A 11 -13.97 -7.75 -14.43
CA VAL A 11 -14.68 -8.94 -14.94
C VAL A 11 -16.19 -8.88 -14.59
N SER A 12 -16.72 -7.71 -14.34
CA SER A 12 -18.14 -7.53 -13.99
C SER A 12 -19.04 -7.94 -15.15
N SER A 13 -20.08 -8.70 -14.86
CA SER A 13 -21.11 -9.14 -15.84
C SER A 13 -20.54 -9.89 -17.07
N GLY A 14 -19.40 -10.57 -16.93
CA GLY A 14 -18.75 -11.30 -18.01
C GLY A 14 -18.04 -10.43 -19.05
N LYS A 15 -17.99 -9.09 -18.83
CA LYS A 15 -17.27 -8.15 -19.68
C LYS A 15 -16.24 -7.39 -18.86
N ASN A 16 -15.05 -7.23 -19.43
CA ASN A 16 -14.03 -6.37 -18.82
C ASN A 16 -14.35 -4.90 -19.08
N LEU A 17 -14.47 -4.11 -18.01
CA LEU A 17 -14.87 -2.69 -18.14
C LEU A 17 -13.83 -1.83 -18.87
N SER A 18 -12.53 -2.14 -18.75
CA SER A 18 -11.51 -1.46 -19.56
C SER A 18 -11.74 -1.70 -21.05
N ARG A 19 -12.12 -2.93 -21.43
CA ARG A 19 -12.45 -3.27 -22.82
C ARG A 19 -13.65 -2.51 -23.32
N VAL A 20 -14.72 -2.48 -22.54
CA VAL A 20 -15.94 -1.74 -22.90
C VAL A 20 -15.66 -0.25 -23.08
N ALA A 21 -14.90 0.36 -22.15
CA ALA A 21 -14.54 1.76 -22.25
C ALA A 21 -13.62 2.06 -23.45
N TRP A 22 -12.74 1.14 -23.78
CA TRP A 22 -11.87 1.24 -24.95
C TRP A 22 -12.67 1.21 -26.24
N GLU A 23 -13.61 0.28 -26.38
CA GLU A 23 -14.48 0.17 -27.53
C GLU A 23 -15.37 1.41 -27.72
N LEU A 24 -15.92 1.97 -26.61
CA LEU A 24 -16.71 3.20 -26.66
C LEU A 24 -15.91 4.45 -27.04
N SER A 25 -14.61 4.47 -26.77
CA SER A 25 -13.73 5.60 -27.08
C SER A 25 -13.07 5.52 -28.45
N ARG A 26 -13.24 4.39 -29.15
CA ARG A 26 -12.59 4.10 -30.44
C ARG A 26 -13.61 3.54 -31.44
N SER A 27 -13.15 2.65 -32.33
CA SER A 27 -14.04 1.95 -33.26
C SER A 27 -14.62 0.68 -32.63
N PRO A 28 -15.90 0.34 -32.87
CA PRO A 28 -16.49 -0.93 -32.46
C PRO A 28 -15.72 -2.16 -32.95
N ASP A 29 -14.96 -2.03 -34.05
CA ASP A 29 -14.18 -3.09 -34.66
C ASP A 29 -12.74 -3.16 -34.14
N ASP A 30 -12.42 -2.41 -33.07
CA ASP A 30 -11.07 -2.41 -32.48
C ASP A 30 -10.76 -3.77 -31.86
N THR A 31 -9.77 -4.45 -32.43
CA THR A 31 -9.32 -5.80 -32.01
C THR A 31 -8.16 -5.77 -31.03
N THR A 32 -7.82 -4.61 -30.47
CA THR A 32 -6.70 -4.48 -29.51
C THR A 32 -6.84 -5.49 -28.37
N PRO A 33 -5.80 -6.35 -28.10
CA PRO A 33 -5.86 -7.31 -27.03
C PRO A 33 -6.11 -6.68 -25.67
N LEU A 34 -6.87 -7.35 -24.80
CA LEU A 34 -7.18 -6.85 -23.46
C LEU A 34 -5.92 -6.57 -22.64
N ASP A 35 -4.92 -7.46 -22.71
CA ASP A 35 -3.64 -7.26 -22.01
C ASP A 35 -2.92 -6.00 -22.46
N THR A 36 -3.03 -5.65 -23.75
CA THR A 36 -2.51 -4.38 -24.27
C THR A 36 -3.25 -3.20 -23.67
N ILE A 37 -4.58 -3.24 -23.60
CA ILE A 37 -5.40 -2.18 -23.01
C ILE A 37 -5.05 -2.00 -21.53
N LEU A 38 -4.93 -3.09 -20.78
CA LEU A 38 -4.59 -3.07 -19.35
C LEU A 38 -3.15 -2.59 -19.09
N SER A 39 -2.27 -2.66 -20.09
CA SER A 39 -0.87 -2.20 -20.01
C SER A 39 -0.68 -0.74 -20.36
N ILE A 40 -1.71 -0.02 -20.78
CA ILE A 40 -1.60 1.39 -21.18
C ILE A 40 -1.91 2.28 -19.97
N ASP A 41 -1.03 3.25 -19.69
CA ASP A 41 -1.30 4.30 -18.68
C ASP A 41 -2.32 5.32 -19.23
N ALA A 42 -3.57 4.92 -19.31
CA ALA A 42 -4.65 5.70 -19.88
C ALA A 42 -5.86 5.78 -18.94
N PRO A 43 -6.69 6.85 -19.03
CA PRO A 43 -7.88 7.02 -18.21
C PRO A 43 -8.89 5.87 -18.29
N VAL A 44 -8.92 5.11 -19.39
CA VAL A 44 -9.77 3.92 -19.53
C VAL A 44 -9.54 2.90 -18.41
N ASN A 45 -8.35 2.85 -17.83
CA ASN A 45 -7.98 1.98 -16.72
C ASN A 45 -8.29 2.58 -15.34
N GLU A 46 -8.90 3.76 -15.27
CA GLU A 46 -9.49 4.33 -14.05
C GLU A 46 -10.93 3.88 -13.83
N ILE A 47 -11.59 3.37 -14.88
CA ILE A 47 -13.00 2.96 -14.82
C ILE A 47 -13.21 1.68 -14.01
N PRO A 48 -12.50 0.56 -14.27
CA PRO A 48 -12.68 -0.64 -13.47
C PRO A 48 -12.10 -0.42 -12.08
N SER A 49 -12.85 -0.80 -11.07
CA SER A 49 -12.43 -0.73 -9.68
C SER A 49 -12.24 -2.10 -9.07
N ILE A 50 -11.33 -2.15 -8.10
CA ILE A 50 -11.06 -3.33 -7.29
C ILE A 50 -11.29 -2.94 -5.84
N VAL A 51 -12.16 -3.70 -5.16
CA VAL A 51 -12.37 -3.58 -3.71
C VAL A 51 -11.63 -4.71 -3.04
N MET A 52 -10.76 -4.37 -2.10
CA MET A 52 -9.99 -5.37 -1.36
C MET A 52 -9.89 -5.01 0.12
N SER A 53 -9.79 -6.04 0.95
CA SER A 53 -9.35 -5.95 2.34
C SER A 53 -7.84 -6.16 2.39
N VAL A 54 -7.14 -5.28 3.10
CA VAL A 54 -5.69 -5.31 3.24
C VAL A 54 -5.35 -5.36 4.72
N GLN A 55 -4.55 -6.35 5.11
CA GLN A 55 -3.91 -6.42 6.42
C GLN A 55 -2.42 -6.16 6.23
N CYS A 56 -1.92 -5.12 6.84
CA CYS A 56 -0.54 -4.66 6.67
C CYS A 56 -0.09 -3.81 7.87
N THR A 57 1.12 -3.31 7.84
CA THR A 57 1.59 -2.33 8.83
C THR A 57 0.99 -0.94 8.59
N ILE A 58 1.06 -0.09 9.61
CA ILE A 58 0.67 1.33 9.48
C ILE A 58 1.49 2.00 8.36
N LEU A 59 2.79 1.69 8.25
CA LEU A 59 3.66 2.21 7.18
C LEU A 59 3.11 1.86 5.79
N GLU A 60 2.75 0.60 5.57
CA GLU A 60 2.19 0.17 4.27
C GLU A 60 0.81 0.80 4.01
N ARG A 61 -0.01 0.97 5.05
CA ARG A 61 -1.29 1.70 4.94
C ARG A 61 -1.07 3.13 4.44
N GLU A 62 -0.06 3.84 4.95
CA GLU A 62 0.25 5.20 4.52
C GLU A 62 0.70 5.25 3.04
N ILE A 63 1.37 4.19 2.55
CA ILE A 63 1.67 4.05 1.13
C ILE A 63 0.39 4.02 0.30
N PHE A 64 -0.58 3.19 0.69
CA PHE A 64 -1.89 3.18 0.00
C PHE A 64 -2.59 4.54 0.11
N ALA A 65 -2.54 5.19 1.27
CA ALA A 65 -3.16 6.49 1.51
C ALA A 65 -2.52 7.64 0.72
N SER A 66 -1.27 7.51 0.27
CA SER A 66 -0.57 8.52 -0.51
C SER A 66 -1.12 8.71 -1.93
N PHE A 67 -1.89 7.75 -2.44
CA PHE A 67 -2.52 7.83 -3.76
C PHE A 67 -3.89 8.47 -3.66
N ARG A 68 -4.16 9.49 -4.50
CA ARG A 68 -5.42 10.26 -4.45
C ARG A 68 -6.63 9.52 -5.03
N ASP A 69 -6.40 8.53 -5.89
CA ASP A 69 -7.44 7.85 -6.68
C ASP A 69 -8.01 6.62 -5.94
N HIS A 70 -8.15 6.71 -4.62
CA HIS A 70 -8.66 5.60 -3.82
C HIS A 70 -9.70 6.07 -2.80
N VAL A 71 -10.57 5.16 -2.44
CA VAL A 71 -11.42 5.28 -1.24
C VAL A 71 -10.93 4.26 -0.24
N MET A 72 -10.54 4.72 0.94
CA MET A 72 -10.04 3.86 2.00
C MET A 72 -10.95 3.95 3.22
N TRP A 73 -11.34 2.81 3.75
CA TRP A 73 -11.99 2.68 5.03
C TRP A 73 -11.09 1.89 5.96
N ALA A 74 -10.42 2.57 6.85
CA ALA A 74 -9.56 1.95 7.84
C ALA A 74 -10.30 1.81 9.18
N ARG A 75 -10.12 0.67 9.83
CA ARG A 75 -10.49 0.51 11.22
C ARG A 75 -9.65 1.50 12.04
N THR A 76 -10.32 2.32 12.82
CA THR A 76 -9.60 3.28 13.63
C THR A 76 -8.91 2.58 14.80
N SER A 77 -7.66 2.93 15.05
CA SER A 77 -6.94 2.52 16.26
C SER A 77 -7.59 2.99 17.57
N ARG A 78 -8.67 3.78 17.47
CA ARG A 78 -9.53 4.12 18.61
C ARG A 78 -10.39 2.96 19.10
N VAL A 79 -10.64 1.96 18.26
CA VAL A 79 -11.52 0.83 18.59
C VAL A 79 -10.72 -0.42 18.90
N ASP A 80 -9.59 -0.62 18.22
CA ASP A 80 -8.77 -1.80 18.39
C ASP A 80 -7.31 -1.43 18.63
N ALA A 81 -6.75 -1.99 19.69
CA ALA A 81 -5.30 -2.01 19.83
C ALA A 81 -4.68 -2.93 18.77
N PRO A 82 -3.48 -2.63 18.30
CA PRO A 82 -2.78 -3.52 17.40
C PRO A 82 -2.51 -4.85 18.09
N SER A 83 -2.95 -5.93 17.47
CA SER A 83 -2.74 -7.29 17.99
C SER A 83 -1.31 -7.76 17.75
N GLU A 84 -0.61 -7.16 16.81
CA GLU A 84 0.68 -7.63 16.33
C GLU A 84 1.57 -6.46 15.88
N PHE A 85 2.89 -6.63 16.05
CA PHE A 85 3.94 -5.75 15.56
C PHE A 85 4.86 -6.57 14.67
N VAL A 86 5.13 -6.09 13.47
CA VAL A 86 6.06 -6.73 12.55
C VAL A 86 7.38 -5.99 12.58
N VAL A 87 8.43 -6.66 13.07
CA VAL A 87 9.80 -6.17 13.02
C VAL A 87 10.47 -6.81 11.81
N PRO A 88 10.89 -6.05 10.81
CA PRO A 88 11.66 -6.57 9.70
C PRO A 88 12.94 -7.26 10.18
N GLU A 89 13.36 -8.35 9.53
CA GLU A 89 14.51 -9.15 9.97
C GLU A 89 15.80 -8.32 10.12
N TYR A 90 16.03 -7.35 9.23
CA TYR A 90 17.22 -6.48 9.29
C TYR A 90 17.18 -5.44 10.43
N PHE A 91 16.02 -5.21 11.08
CA PHE A 91 15.88 -4.42 12.30
C PHE A 91 15.83 -5.30 13.56
N GLN A 92 16.05 -6.58 13.45
CA GLN A 92 16.08 -7.50 14.60
C GLN A 92 17.38 -7.38 15.45
N LEU A 93 18.07 -6.26 15.36
CA LEU A 93 19.03 -5.88 16.36
C LEU A 93 18.34 -5.87 17.72
N SER A 94 18.96 -6.47 18.71
CA SER A 94 18.38 -6.74 20.04
C SER A 94 17.73 -5.52 20.70
N GLU A 95 18.26 -4.32 20.44
CA GLU A 95 17.76 -3.06 21.00
C GLU A 95 16.43 -2.60 20.38
N ASP A 96 16.27 -2.71 19.05
CA ASP A 96 15.04 -2.30 18.38
C ASP A 96 13.88 -3.22 18.75
N ASN A 97 14.13 -4.52 18.84
CA ASN A 97 13.13 -5.48 19.29
C ASN A 97 12.73 -5.25 20.74
N ALA A 98 13.67 -4.95 21.63
CA ALA A 98 13.40 -4.61 23.02
C ALA A 98 12.54 -3.35 23.13
N THR A 99 12.85 -2.31 22.36
CA THR A 99 12.06 -1.06 22.32
C THR A 99 10.64 -1.31 21.86
N ILE A 100 10.43 -2.08 20.80
CA ILE A 100 9.10 -2.44 20.30
C ILE A 100 8.31 -3.24 21.33
N MET A 101 8.96 -4.18 22.03
CA MET A 101 8.32 -4.95 23.09
C MET A 101 7.92 -4.08 24.28
N LEU A 102 8.74 -3.09 24.67
CA LEU A 102 8.41 -2.12 25.70
C LEU A 102 7.21 -1.24 25.30
N LEU A 103 7.16 -0.77 24.05
CA LEU A 103 6.02 -0.01 23.54
C LEU A 103 4.74 -0.86 23.56
N LYS A 104 4.81 -2.12 23.16
CA LYS A 104 3.67 -3.05 23.23
C LYS A 104 3.18 -3.25 24.65
N GLN A 105 4.09 -3.44 25.62
CA GLN A 105 3.75 -3.57 27.03
C GLN A 105 3.09 -2.30 27.57
N LYS A 106 3.63 -1.12 27.20
CA LYS A 106 3.06 0.16 27.60
C LYS A 106 1.65 0.35 27.05
N ILE A 107 1.45 0.13 25.75
CA ILE A 107 0.13 0.23 25.12
C ILE A 107 -0.88 -0.68 25.85
N LYS A 108 -0.48 -1.93 26.16
CA LYS A 108 -1.33 -2.86 26.89
C LYS A 108 -1.65 -2.35 28.30
N ALA A 109 -0.66 -1.87 29.03
CA ALA A 109 -0.85 -1.33 30.37
C ALA A 109 -1.77 -0.10 30.38
N ASP A 110 -1.61 0.79 29.41
CA ASP A 110 -2.46 1.98 29.25
C ASP A 110 -3.92 1.59 28.96
N MET A 111 -4.13 0.56 28.12
CA MET A 111 -5.47 0.00 27.86
C MET A 111 -6.10 -0.64 29.08
N ASP A 112 -5.34 -1.45 29.82
CA ASP A 112 -5.81 -2.14 31.04
C ASP A 112 -6.13 -1.11 32.15
N ALA A 113 -5.44 0.04 32.15
CA ALA A 113 -5.70 1.16 33.05
C ALA A 113 -6.88 2.05 32.62
N GLY A 114 -7.52 1.77 31.47
CA GLY A 114 -8.61 2.57 30.94
C GLY A 114 -8.20 3.95 30.44
N ILE A 115 -6.92 4.14 30.09
CA ILE A 115 -6.42 5.40 29.54
C ILE A 115 -7.10 5.66 28.20
N ILE A 116 -7.44 6.93 27.94
CA ILE A 116 -8.14 7.36 26.73
C ILE A 116 -7.31 6.97 25.50
N GLN A 117 -7.96 6.39 24.53
CA GLN A 117 -7.37 5.81 23.31
C GLN A 117 -6.47 6.76 22.53
N ASP A 118 -6.73 8.05 22.57
CA ASP A 118 -5.90 9.06 21.88
C ASP A 118 -4.50 9.20 22.51
N GLU A 119 -4.34 8.86 23.80
CA GLU A 119 -3.04 8.93 24.49
C GLU A 119 -2.14 7.73 24.15
N TYR A 120 -2.66 6.48 24.19
CA TYR A 120 -1.82 5.33 23.88
C TYR A 120 -1.43 5.25 22.39
N ARG A 121 -2.18 5.91 21.49
CA ARG A 121 -1.82 6.03 20.07
C ARG A 121 -0.50 6.73 19.83
N LEU A 122 -0.09 7.62 20.72
CA LEU A 122 1.21 8.31 20.65
C LEU A 122 2.39 7.33 20.78
N HIS A 123 2.15 6.17 21.36
CA HIS A 123 3.17 5.13 21.55
C HIS A 123 3.13 4.04 20.47
N MET A 124 2.21 4.16 19.48
CA MET A 124 2.04 3.13 18.47
C MET A 124 3.12 3.21 17.39
N PRO A 125 3.98 2.19 17.25
CA PRO A 125 5.00 2.19 16.22
C PRO A 125 4.39 1.99 14.83
N ILE A 126 5.05 2.51 13.79
CA ILE A 126 4.63 2.38 12.40
C ILE A 126 4.61 0.92 11.89
N CYS A 127 5.33 0.02 12.58
CA CYS A 127 5.32 -1.41 12.30
C CYS A 127 4.11 -2.15 12.94
N ALA A 128 3.22 -1.46 13.66
CA ALA A 128 2.00 -2.06 14.18
C ALA A 128 1.08 -2.50 13.04
N MET A 129 0.50 -3.70 13.19
CA MET A 129 -0.43 -4.24 12.19
C MET A 129 -1.77 -3.50 12.24
N THR A 130 -2.30 -3.25 11.07
CA THR A 130 -3.62 -2.63 10.87
C THR A 130 -4.34 -3.33 9.73
N SER A 131 -5.62 -3.08 9.61
CA SER A 131 -6.42 -3.55 8.49
C SER A 131 -7.30 -2.42 7.95
N PHE A 132 -7.54 -2.44 6.66
CA PHE A 132 -8.42 -1.50 5.99
C PHE A 132 -9.06 -2.14 4.76
N THR A 133 -10.18 -1.58 4.34
CA THR A 133 -10.78 -1.88 3.04
C THR A 133 -10.52 -0.71 2.12
N THR A 134 -10.11 -0.99 0.90
CA THR A 134 -9.87 0.05 -0.10
C THR A 134 -10.52 -0.30 -1.42
N ARG A 135 -10.95 0.74 -2.13
CA ARG A 135 -11.36 0.68 -3.52
C ARG A 135 -10.34 1.45 -4.34
N LEU A 136 -9.75 0.78 -5.31
CA LEU A 136 -8.74 1.33 -6.23
C LEU A 136 -9.18 1.11 -7.67
N SER A 137 -8.84 2.04 -8.55
CA SER A 137 -8.86 1.76 -9.98
C SER A 137 -7.73 0.81 -10.37
N TRP A 138 -7.86 0.15 -11.53
CA TRP A 138 -6.77 -0.66 -12.07
C TRP A 138 -5.49 0.15 -12.24
N ARG A 139 -5.60 1.37 -12.78
CA ARG A 139 -4.50 2.31 -12.92
C ARG A 139 -3.84 2.64 -11.58
N GLY A 140 -4.65 2.92 -10.55
CA GLY A 140 -4.17 3.21 -9.21
C GLY A 140 -3.42 2.04 -8.59
N LEU A 141 -3.94 0.81 -8.78
CA LEU A 141 -3.30 -0.41 -8.27
C LEU A 141 -1.91 -0.64 -8.91
N ILE A 142 -1.79 -0.43 -10.23
CA ILE A 142 -0.49 -0.55 -10.92
C ILE A 142 0.50 0.51 -10.41
N LYS A 143 0.05 1.74 -10.18
CA LYS A 143 0.92 2.80 -9.62
C LYS A 143 1.42 2.46 -8.21
N ILE A 144 0.55 1.89 -7.36
CA ILE A 144 0.96 1.38 -6.04
C ILE A 144 2.00 0.27 -6.22
N TYR A 145 1.77 -0.68 -7.12
CA TYR A 145 2.74 -1.75 -7.38
C TYR A 145 4.10 -1.20 -7.83
N LYS A 146 4.13 -0.21 -8.72
CA LYS A 146 5.39 0.44 -9.14
C LYS A 146 6.10 1.15 -7.99
N LEU A 147 5.34 1.74 -7.06
CA LEU A 147 5.96 2.30 -5.85
C LEU A 147 6.58 1.19 -5.00
N TYR A 148 5.90 0.05 -4.82
CA TYR A 148 6.50 -1.10 -4.13
C TYR A 148 7.73 -1.66 -4.87
N GLU A 149 7.76 -1.65 -6.21
CA GLU A 149 8.95 -2.01 -6.98
C GLU A 149 10.12 -1.09 -6.63
N TYR A 150 9.90 0.22 -6.64
CA TYR A 150 10.92 1.21 -6.27
C TYR A 150 11.36 1.06 -4.81
N LEU A 151 10.42 0.99 -3.86
CA LEU A 151 10.73 0.84 -2.44
C LEU A 151 11.48 -0.45 -2.15
N ALA A 152 11.19 -1.54 -2.84
CA ALA A 152 11.90 -2.81 -2.69
C ALA A 152 13.36 -2.75 -3.18
N THR A 153 13.74 -1.78 -3.99
CA THR A 153 15.16 -1.54 -4.33
C THR A 153 15.92 -0.82 -3.23
N ILE A 154 15.21 -0.07 -2.39
CA ILE A 154 15.80 0.70 -1.29
C ILE A 154 15.81 -0.11 0.00
N ASN A 155 14.75 -0.89 0.23
CA ASN A 155 14.53 -1.57 1.48
C ASN A 155 13.79 -2.91 1.26
N GLU A 156 14.42 -4.02 1.66
CA GLU A 156 13.90 -5.37 1.49
C GLU A 156 12.56 -5.62 2.18
N TYR A 157 12.20 -4.81 3.19
CA TYR A 157 10.89 -4.88 3.84
C TYR A 157 9.72 -4.84 2.84
N PHE A 158 9.86 -4.08 1.75
CA PHE A 158 8.80 -3.94 0.75
C PHE A 158 8.72 -5.08 -0.27
N VAL A 159 9.70 -5.99 -0.28
CA VAL A 159 9.71 -7.15 -1.19
C VAL A 159 8.49 -8.03 -0.97
N VAL A 160 8.12 -8.27 0.28
CA VAL A 160 6.96 -9.11 0.63
C VAL A 160 5.66 -8.46 0.14
N GLY A 161 5.50 -7.16 0.35
CA GLY A 161 4.33 -6.42 -0.11
C GLY A 161 4.20 -6.40 -1.64
N LYS A 162 5.32 -6.18 -2.34
CA LYS A 162 5.40 -6.29 -3.80
C LYS A 162 4.97 -7.68 -4.29
N ALA A 163 5.52 -8.74 -3.66
CA ALA A 163 5.22 -10.11 -4.03
C ALA A 163 3.73 -10.44 -3.83
N GLU A 164 3.12 -10.00 -2.73
CA GLU A 164 1.69 -10.23 -2.47
C GLU A 164 0.81 -9.53 -3.51
N LEU A 165 1.08 -8.27 -3.85
CA LEU A 165 0.39 -7.54 -4.92
C LEU A 165 0.51 -8.28 -6.26
N ASN A 166 1.72 -8.73 -6.59
CA ASN A 166 1.96 -9.43 -7.84
C ASN A 166 1.29 -10.81 -7.89
N ASN A 167 1.29 -11.56 -6.79
CA ASN A 167 0.64 -12.87 -6.70
C ASN A 167 -0.87 -12.76 -6.89
N LYS A 168 -1.49 -11.70 -6.39
CA LYS A 168 -2.94 -11.49 -6.51
C LYS A 168 -3.37 -11.02 -7.89
N PHE A 169 -2.59 -10.16 -8.54
CA PHE A 169 -3.03 -9.42 -9.72
C PHE A 169 -2.14 -9.58 -10.95
N GLN A 170 -0.99 -10.27 -10.85
CA GLN A 170 0.01 -10.45 -11.90
C GLN A 170 0.50 -9.10 -12.50
N LEU A 171 0.66 -8.09 -11.65
CA LEU A 171 0.89 -6.70 -12.06
C LEU A 171 2.18 -6.50 -12.84
N HIS A 172 3.19 -7.34 -12.65
CA HIS A 172 4.44 -7.29 -13.41
C HIS A 172 4.22 -7.37 -14.94
N LYS A 173 3.14 -8.02 -15.39
CA LYS A 173 2.81 -8.14 -16.82
C LYS A 173 2.38 -6.81 -17.43
N TYR A 174 1.82 -5.92 -16.62
CA TYR A 174 1.15 -4.71 -17.07
C TYR A 174 1.90 -3.43 -16.73
N ALA A 175 2.76 -3.46 -15.71
CA ALA A 175 3.36 -2.27 -15.13
C ALA A 175 4.41 -1.57 -16.02
N GLY A 176 4.97 -2.27 -17.02
CA GLY A 176 6.09 -1.77 -17.81
C GLY A 176 5.86 -0.42 -18.52
N ASN A 177 4.64 -0.18 -18.99
CA ASN A 177 4.28 1.03 -19.75
C ASN A 177 3.66 2.14 -18.88
N TYR A 178 3.50 1.92 -17.58
CA TYR A 178 2.98 2.95 -16.69
C TYR A 178 4.10 3.88 -16.23
N SER A 179 3.82 5.16 -16.29
CA SER A 179 4.73 6.16 -15.72
C SER A 179 4.79 6.02 -14.20
N PHE A 180 6.00 6.07 -13.66
CA PHE A 180 6.20 6.12 -12.22
C PHE A 180 6.37 7.58 -11.78
N VAL A 181 5.49 8.03 -10.92
CA VAL A 181 5.64 9.30 -10.20
C VAL A 181 5.68 8.94 -8.72
N ASN A 182 6.81 9.19 -8.07
CA ASN A 182 6.92 8.96 -6.63
C ASN A 182 5.97 9.93 -5.89
N PRO A 183 4.92 9.45 -5.24
CA PRO A 183 3.97 10.29 -4.52
C PRO A 183 4.51 10.75 -3.16
N ILE A 184 5.67 10.23 -2.72
CA ILE A 184 6.28 10.53 -1.43
C ILE A 184 7.48 11.45 -1.67
N PRO A 185 7.32 12.79 -1.47
CA PRO A 185 8.38 13.77 -1.80
C PRO A 185 9.70 13.53 -1.07
N MET A 186 9.64 12.93 0.13
CA MET A 186 10.83 12.68 0.97
C MET A 186 11.76 11.58 0.43
N LEU A 187 11.35 10.82 -0.58
CA LEU A 187 12.15 9.76 -1.20
C LEU A 187 12.75 10.19 -2.55
N GLN A 188 12.80 11.48 -2.85
CA GLN A 188 13.51 11.96 -4.02
C GLN A 188 15.02 11.85 -3.78
N GLU A 189 15.73 11.23 -4.72
CA GLU A 189 17.16 10.87 -4.63
C GLU A 189 18.13 12.03 -4.32
N ASN A 190 17.68 13.28 -4.42
CA ASN A 190 18.51 14.47 -4.23
C ASN A 190 18.71 14.91 -2.78
N GLU A 191 18.10 14.24 -1.79
CA GLU A 191 18.25 14.57 -0.37
C GLU A 191 18.91 13.47 0.47
N MET A 192 19.63 12.55 -0.12
CA MET A 192 20.74 11.95 0.61
C MET A 192 21.88 12.98 0.70
N VAL A 193 21.55 14.12 1.23
CA VAL A 193 22.54 15.05 1.75
C VAL A 193 23.26 14.28 2.85
N SER A 194 24.54 14.06 2.63
CA SER A 194 25.51 13.75 3.68
C SER A 194 25.24 14.68 4.85
N GLY A 195 24.38 14.26 5.76
CA GLY A 195 24.11 14.98 6.99
C GLY A 195 25.34 14.91 7.87
N ASN A 196 26.20 15.90 7.75
CA ASN A 196 27.09 16.29 8.84
C ASN A 196 26.18 16.64 10.02
N ILE A 197 25.90 15.66 10.86
CA ILE A 197 25.39 15.92 12.20
C ILE A 197 26.57 16.54 12.95
N GLY A 198 26.59 17.88 12.95
CA GLY A 198 27.48 18.60 13.80
C GLY A 198 27.22 18.23 15.27
N PRO A 199 28.24 18.28 16.14
CA PRO A 199 28.09 17.86 17.53
C PRO A 199 27.00 18.73 18.19
N VAL A 200 26.04 18.06 18.81
CA VAL A 200 25.07 18.68 19.71
C VAL A 200 25.86 19.08 20.96
N VAL A 201 26.02 20.38 21.18
CA VAL A 201 26.54 20.98 22.42
C VAL A 201 25.41 21.07 23.42
#